data_7d4ddd781625801fb0fe98c43bb45db7
#
_entry.id   7d4ddd781625801fb0fe98c43bb45db7
#
_cell.length_a   1.000
_cell.length_b   1.000
_cell.length_c   1.000
_cell.angle_alpha   90.00
_cell.angle_beta   90.00
_cell.angle_gamma   90.00
#
_symmetry.space_group_name_H-M   'P 1'
#
loop_
_entity.id
_entity.type
_entity.pdbx_description
1 polymer ?
#
loop_
_entity_poly.entity_id
_entity_poly.type
_entity_poly.pdbx_seq_one_letter_code
_entity_poly.pdbx_strand_id
1 'polypeptide(L)'
;NKVEFVVLDSLGLEALANKLFEKKVIDDVRLFLAVGNYKEMNKANIALGKYELAPGVSYSNLLNGFKLNRLGNGNAEQEVRVTFNNCSGPNQLEKICEKVAQHIQCDSATLASYLLNPETSKSYGFSMEEFPAMFLSNTYQFYYDSDAKKFTDRMAKEFKAFWSDERISKLRDIGLNKPSEAYTLGSIVYSEQSRISDEWPVIAGLYLNRLNQRIKLQSDPTFKFCWGSELDGVQRLLYKHRDIDCEYNTYKHYGLPPGPICIIGKGLLDAVLNPSNVDYIFMCAKADYSGRHNFTNSGRQHVNNANEFQRWLTIEQKK
;
A
#
# COMPACT_ATOMS: atom_id res chain seq x y z
N ASN A 1 -25.93 13.72 16.47
CA ASN A 1 -24.96 13.05 15.62
C ASN A 1 -24.26 14.10 14.75
N LYS A 2 -22.94 13.97 14.56
CA LYS A 2 -22.19 14.81 13.63
C LYS A 2 -22.68 14.57 12.20
N VAL A 3 -22.69 15.62 11.39
CA VAL A 3 -23.12 15.59 9.98
C VAL A 3 -21.87 15.74 9.09
N GLU A 4 -21.67 14.81 8.19
CA GLU A 4 -20.65 14.92 7.17
C GLU A 4 -21.13 15.82 6.03
N PHE A 5 -20.34 16.85 5.73
CA PHE A 5 -20.63 17.83 4.70
C PHE A 5 -19.43 18.04 3.80
N VAL A 6 -19.65 18.00 2.48
CA VAL A 6 -18.56 18.07 1.49
C VAL A 6 -18.77 19.27 0.59
N VAL A 7 -17.73 20.09 0.44
CA VAL A 7 -17.65 21.19 -0.52
C VAL A 7 -16.68 20.79 -1.62
N LEU A 8 -17.21 20.32 -2.75
CA LEU A 8 -16.43 19.80 -3.88
C LEU A 8 -16.02 20.90 -4.87
N ASP A 9 -16.91 21.87 -5.05
CA ASP A 9 -16.74 22.95 -6.01
C ASP A 9 -16.71 24.29 -5.28
N SER A 10 -16.13 25.28 -5.93
CA SER A 10 -16.16 26.65 -5.46
C SER A 10 -17.60 27.15 -5.30
N LEU A 11 -18.15 27.06 -4.10
CA LEU A 11 -19.52 27.48 -3.77
C LEU A 11 -19.56 28.95 -3.37
N GLY A 12 -20.61 29.66 -3.86
CA GLY A 12 -21.00 30.96 -3.29
C GLY A 12 -21.71 30.77 -1.94
N LEU A 13 -21.78 31.84 -1.14
CA LEU A 13 -22.39 31.83 0.18
C LEU A 13 -23.85 31.32 0.18
N GLU A 14 -24.64 31.72 -0.84
CA GLU A 14 -26.04 31.26 -1.00
C GLU A 14 -26.14 29.75 -1.26
N ALA A 15 -25.27 29.25 -2.17
CA ALA A 15 -25.26 27.82 -2.47
C ALA A 15 -24.80 26.99 -1.26
N LEU A 16 -23.84 27.50 -0.49
CA LEU A 16 -23.41 26.90 0.77
C LEU A 16 -24.58 26.86 1.78
N ALA A 17 -25.30 27.99 1.96
CA ALA A 17 -26.43 28.08 2.88
C ALA A 17 -27.53 27.09 2.53
N ASN A 18 -27.90 26.98 1.26
CA ASN A 18 -28.95 26.06 0.80
C ASN A 18 -28.56 24.59 1.05
N LYS A 19 -27.33 24.21 0.72
CA LYS A 19 -26.84 22.84 0.99
C LYS A 19 -26.78 22.50 2.49
N LEU A 20 -26.40 23.45 3.33
CA LEU A 20 -26.40 23.25 4.79
C LEU A 20 -27.82 23.14 5.36
N PHE A 21 -28.78 23.88 4.80
CA PHE A 21 -30.19 23.79 5.16
C PHE A 21 -30.79 22.45 4.76
N GLU A 22 -30.55 21.98 3.54
CA GLU A 22 -30.98 20.65 3.08
C GLU A 22 -30.46 19.51 3.97
N LYS A 23 -29.23 19.65 4.44
CA LYS A 23 -28.59 18.71 5.38
C LYS A 23 -29.03 18.90 6.83
N LYS A 24 -29.93 19.87 7.11
CA LYS A 24 -30.42 20.19 8.46
C LYS A 24 -29.30 20.60 9.43
N VAL A 25 -28.23 21.20 8.91
CA VAL A 25 -27.10 21.74 9.70
C VAL A 25 -27.45 23.12 10.20
N ILE A 26 -28.17 23.92 9.40
CA ILE A 26 -28.72 25.24 9.75
C ILE A 26 -30.23 25.18 9.62
N ASP A 27 -30.91 26.01 10.40
CA ASP A 27 -32.38 26.12 10.46
C ASP A 27 -32.90 27.47 9.88
N ASP A 28 -32.03 28.49 9.77
CA ASP A 28 -32.38 29.82 9.22
C ASP A 28 -31.35 30.26 8.18
N VAL A 29 -31.71 30.12 6.90
CA VAL A 29 -30.90 30.51 5.74
C VAL A 29 -30.64 32.02 5.73
N ARG A 30 -31.68 32.87 6.09
CA ARG A 30 -31.56 34.31 6.04
C ARG A 30 -30.57 34.81 7.09
N LEU A 31 -30.67 34.30 8.30
CA LEU A 31 -29.74 34.63 9.39
C LEU A 31 -28.32 34.17 9.05
N PHE A 32 -28.17 32.96 8.49
CA PHE A 32 -26.86 32.46 8.06
C PHE A 32 -26.22 33.34 6.99
N LEU A 33 -26.99 33.78 5.99
CA LEU A 33 -26.54 34.70 4.94
C LEU A 33 -26.14 36.08 5.52
N ALA A 34 -26.94 36.60 6.46
CA ALA A 34 -26.62 37.87 7.10
C ALA A 34 -25.28 37.81 7.85
N VAL A 35 -25.02 36.73 8.61
CA VAL A 35 -23.74 36.53 9.30
C VAL A 35 -22.60 36.28 8.30
N GLY A 36 -22.86 35.56 7.20
CA GLY A 36 -21.89 35.32 6.15
C GLY A 36 -21.46 36.58 5.42
N ASN A 37 -22.42 37.45 5.09
CA ASN A 37 -22.15 38.75 4.47
C ASN A 37 -21.37 39.67 5.41
N TYR A 38 -21.72 39.70 6.70
CA TYR A 38 -20.96 40.46 7.70
C TYR A 38 -19.50 39.97 7.81
N LYS A 39 -19.25 38.66 7.60
CA LYS A 39 -17.91 38.07 7.60
C LYS A 39 -17.20 38.14 6.23
N GLU A 40 -17.82 38.79 5.26
CA GLU A 40 -17.30 38.90 3.87
C GLU A 40 -17.05 37.54 3.21
N MET A 41 -17.91 36.58 3.54
CA MET A 41 -17.80 35.25 2.93
C MET A 41 -18.23 35.30 1.47
N ASN A 42 -17.39 34.72 0.60
CA ASN A 42 -17.65 34.69 -0.83
C ASN A 42 -17.02 33.43 -1.45
N LYS A 43 -17.27 33.21 -2.72
CA LYS A 43 -16.78 32.06 -3.48
C LYS A 43 -15.27 31.86 -3.41
N ALA A 44 -14.49 32.94 -3.25
CA ALA A 44 -13.03 32.88 -3.25
C ALA A 44 -12.43 32.52 -1.88
N ASN A 45 -13.21 32.66 -0.79
CA ASN A 45 -12.72 32.42 0.55
C ASN A 45 -13.44 31.29 1.31
N ILE A 46 -14.30 30.53 0.63
CA ILE A 46 -14.87 29.29 1.16
C ILE A 46 -13.95 28.12 0.75
N ALA A 47 -13.44 27.42 1.75
CA ALA A 47 -12.52 26.32 1.54
C ALA A 47 -13.23 25.07 0.99
N LEU A 48 -12.62 24.43 0.01
CA LEU A 48 -13.04 23.10 -0.47
C LEU A 48 -12.65 22.04 0.57
N GLY A 49 -13.44 20.97 0.68
CA GLY A 49 -13.07 19.83 1.50
C GLY A 49 -14.24 19.12 2.16
N LYS A 50 -13.88 18.14 2.98
CA LYS A 50 -14.81 17.36 3.79
C LYS A 50 -14.84 17.92 5.22
N TYR A 51 -16.04 18.18 5.72
CA TYR A 51 -16.28 18.77 7.03
C TYR A 51 -17.07 17.81 7.90
N GLU A 52 -16.70 17.68 9.16
CA GLU A 52 -17.51 17.07 10.20
C GLU A 52 -18.16 18.20 11.03
N LEU A 53 -19.46 18.38 10.84
CA LEU A 53 -20.20 19.46 11.47
C LEU A 53 -20.92 18.93 12.71
N ALA A 54 -20.64 19.55 13.87
CA ALA A 54 -21.33 19.22 15.10
C ALA A 54 -22.68 19.98 15.18
N PRO A 55 -23.77 19.39 15.74
CA PRO A 55 -25.00 20.09 15.97
C PRO A 55 -24.85 21.17 17.04
N GLY A 56 -25.60 22.28 16.91
CA GLY A 56 -25.61 23.37 17.89
C GLY A 56 -24.43 24.35 17.78
N VAL A 57 -23.62 24.27 16.74
CA VAL A 57 -22.55 25.23 16.45
C VAL A 57 -23.18 26.56 15.97
N SER A 58 -22.74 27.71 16.53
CA SER A 58 -23.19 28.99 16.04
C SER A 58 -22.82 29.24 14.57
N TYR A 59 -23.67 29.96 13.83
CA TYR A 59 -23.40 30.29 12.42
C TYR A 59 -22.06 31.00 12.22
N SER A 60 -21.66 31.83 13.18
CA SER A 60 -20.38 32.51 13.18
C SER A 60 -19.22 31.51 13.22
N ASN A 61 -19.28 30.51 14.09
CA ASN A 61 -18.24 29.49 14.21
C ASN A 61 -18.25 28.53 13.00
N LEU A 62 -19.44 28.19 12.51
CA LEU A 62 -19.60 27.38 11.31
C LEU A 62 -18.95 28.05 10.09
N LEU A 63 -19.23 29.35 9.88
CA LEU A 63 -18.63 30.14 8.80
C LEU A 63 -17.12 30.32 8.98
N ASN A 64 -16.62 30.47 10.20
CA ASN A 64 -15.17 30.48 10.45
C ASN A 64 -14.51 29.15 10.06
N GLY A 65 -15.21 28.03 10.25
CA GLY A 65 -14.75 26.72 9.80
C GLY A 65 -14.61 26.59 8.27
N PHE A 66 -15.49 27.24 7.54
CA PHE A 66 -15.44 27.27 6.07
C PHE A 66 -14.47 28.30 5.49
N LYS A 67 -14.08 29.31 6.26
CA LYS A 67 -13.24 30.40 5.75
C LYS A 67 -11.79 29.97 5.59
N LEU A 68 -11.20 30.26 4.43
CA LEU A 68 -9.77 30.09 4.17
C LEU A 68 -8.96 30.93 5.18
N ASN A 69 -7.95 30.33 5.79
CA ASN A 69 -7.01 31.03 6.65
C ASN A 69 -5.98 31.82 5.82
N ARG A 70 -5.11 32.61 6.50
CA ARG A 70 -4.06 33.40 5.83
C ARG A 70 -3.04 32.57 5.05
N LEU A 71 -2.98 31.26 5.28
CA LEU A 71 -2.09 30.32 4.57
C LEU A 71 -2.79 29.66 3.37
N GLY A 72 -4.04 30.06 3.06
CA GLY A 72 -4.83 29.44 2.00
C GLY A 72 -5.46 28.10 2.38
N ASN A 73 -5.35 27.70 3.66
CA ASN A 73 -5.97 26.50 4.19
C ASN A 73 -7.25 26.88 4.96
N GLY A 74 -8.34 26.16 4.75
CA GLY A 74 -9.51 26.27 5.63
C GLY A 74 -9.27 25.51 6.94
N ASN A 75 -10.15 25.74 7.93
CA ASN A 75 -10.28 24.85 9.09
C ASN A 75 -11.11 23.59 8.77
N ALA A 76 -11.29 23.29 7.49
CA ALA A 76 -11.79 22.00 7.10
C ALA A 76 -10.80 20.96 7.61
N GLU A 77 -11.24 20.00 8.37
CA GLU A 77 -10.49 18.76 8.56
C GLU A 77 -10.44 18.06 7.22
N GLN A 78 -9.49 18.44 6.42
CA GLN A 78 -9.31 17.95 5.07
C GLN A 78 -8.29 16.83 5.05
N GLU A 79 -7.72 16.51 6.21
CA GLU A 79 -6.83 15.40 6.35
C GLU A 79 -7.65 14.12 6.53
N VAL A 80 -7.94 13.49 5.42
CA VAL A 80 -8.51 12.14 5.39
C VAL A 80 -7.39 11.13 5.60
N ARG A 81 -7.67 10.11 6.40
CA ARG A 81 -6.74 8.99 6.59
C ARG A 81 -6.95 7.98 5.47
N VAL A 82 -5.92 7.79 4.69
CA VAL A 82 -5.87 6.79 3.62
C VAL A 82 -4.95 5.66 4.04
N THR A 83 -5.51 4.47 4.18
CA THR A 83 -4.73 3.26 4.45
C THR A 83 -4.79 2.33 3.27
N PHE A 84 -3.65 1.93 2.74
CA PHE A 84 -3.58 0.84 1.78
C PHE A 84 -2.61 -0.23 2.28
N ASN A 85 -3.13 -1.42 2.39
CA ASN A 85 -2.45 -2.64 2.77
C ASN A 85 -3.06 -3.80 1.98
N ASN A 86 -2.43 -4.97 2.02
CA ASN A 86 -2.94 -6.18 1.36
C ASN A 86 -3.25 -5.99 -0.13
N CYS A 87 -2.51 -5.10 -0.81
CA CYS A 87 -2.57 -4.95 -2.26
C CYS A 87 -1.56 -5.92 -2.87
N SER A 88 -2.02 -7.04 -3.38
CA SER A 88 -1.20 -8.11 -3.97
C SER A 88 -1.73 -8.52 -5.34
N GLY A 89 -0.87 -9.16 -6.13
CA GLY A 89 -1.20 -9.61 -7.46
C GLY A 89 -0.89 -8.60 -8.55
N PRO A 90 -1.08 -8.94 -9.82
CA PRO A 90 -0.71 -8.11 -10.96
C PRO A 90 -1.45 -6.77 -11.00
N ASN A 91 -2.63 -6.69 -10.39
CA ASN A 91 -3.45 -5.47 -10.27
C ASN A 91 -3.25 -4.73 -8.94
N GLN A 92 -2.06 -4.79 -8.35
CA GLN A 92 -1.80 -4.17 -7.04
C GLN A 92 -1.94 -2.64 -7.04
N LEU A 93 -1.63 -1.96 -8.17
CA LEU A 93 -1.82 -0.52 -8.30
C LEU A 93 -3.29 -0.12 -8.37
N GLU A 94 -4.11 -0.87 -9.11
CA GLU A 94 -5.56 -0.68 -9.19
C GLU A 94 -6.20 -0.85 -7.80
N LYS A 95 -5.75 -1.85 -7.03
CA LYS A 95 -6.20 -2.04 -5.64
C LYS A 95 -5.82 -0.88 -4.73
N ILE A 96 -4.68 -0.22 -4.96
CA ILE A 96 -4.34 1.03 -4.27
C ILE A 96 -5.35 2.11 -4.68
N CYS A 97 -5.61 2.28 -5.98
CA CYS A 97 -6.55 3.28 -6.48
C CYS A 97 -7.95 3.12 -5.87
N GLU A 98 -8.47 1.89 -5.82
CA GLU A 98 -9.77 1.57 -5.21
C GLU A 98 -9.82 1.98 -3.73
N LYS A 99 -8.78 1.67 -2.96
CA LYS A 99 -8.71 2.02 -1.53
C LYS A 99 -8.56 3.51 -1.31
N VAL A 100 -7.75 4.18 -2.09
CA VAL A 100 -7.49 5.62 -1.98
C VAL A 100 -8.72 6.43 -2.36
N ALA A 101 -9.39 6.07 -3.45
CA ALA A 101 -10.59 6.76 -3.95
C ALA A 101 -11.78 6.72 -2.97
N GLN A 102 -11.79 5.79 -2.00
CA GLN A 102 -12.80 5.78 -0.95
C GLN A 102 -12.67 6.97 0.03
N HIS A 103 -11.53 7.65 0.03
CA HIS A 103 -11.19 8.65 1.03
C HIS A 103 -10.92 10.04 0.46
N ILE A 104 -10.51 10.15 -0.80
CA ILE A 104 -10.24 11.43 -1.47
C ILE A 104 -11.25 11.69 -2.59
N GLN A 105 -11.28 12.91 -3.09
CA GLN A 105 -12.22 13.31 -4.16
C GLN A 105 -11.92 12.64 -5.50
N CYS A 106 -10.66 12.34 -5.77
CA CYS A 106 -10.24 11.70 -7.01
C CYS A 106 -10.78 10.26 -7.07
N ASP A 107 -11.53 9.93 -8.10
CA ASP A 107 -12.08 8.59 -8.30
C ASP A 107 -11.02 7.56 -8.71
N SER A 108 -11.35 6.28 -8.54
CA SER A 108 -10.41 5.18 -8.79
C SER A 108 -10.00 5.05 -10.27
N ALA A 109 -10.88 5.40 -11.21
CA ALA A 109 -10.58 5.31 -12.64
C ALA A 109 -9.57 6.40 -13.04
N THR A 110 -9.75 7.62 -12.54
CA THR A 110 -8.82 8.74 -12.76
C THR A 110 -7.45 8.44 -12.14
N LEU A 111 -7.42 7.92 -10.89
CA LEU A 111 -6.19 7.48 -10.24
C LEU A 111 -5.49 6.36 -11.03
N ALA A 112 -6.24 5.34 -11.44
CA ALA A 112 -5.70 4.22 -12.21
C ALA A 112 -5.16 4.68 -13.58
N SER A 113 -5.88 5.53 -14.30
CA SER A 113 -5.41 6.10 -15.56
C SER A 113 -4.09 6.85 -15.41
N TYR A 114 -3.86 7.52 -14.27
CA TYR A 114 -2.62 8.22 -13.98
C TYR A 114 -1.50 7.25 -13.57
N LEU A 115 -1.76 6.33 -12.63
CA LEU A 115 -0.73 5.43 -12.09
C LEU A 115 -0.29 4.34 -13.08
N LEU A 116 -1.19 3.90 -13.97
CA LEU A 116 -0.89 2.88 -14.99
C LEU A 116 -0.31 3.46 -16.27
N ASN A 117 -0.13 4.78 -16.34
CA ASN A 117 0.52 5.41 -17.48
C ASN A 117 2.05 5.24 -17.38
N PRO A 118 2.73 4.61 -18.37
CA PRO A 118 4.20 4.42 -18.36
C PRO A 118 5.00 5.72 -18.27
N GLU A 119 4.48 6.83 -18.79
CA GLU A 119 5.15 8.14 -18.67
C GLU A 119 5.11 8.64 -17.20
N THR A 120 4.07 8.27 -16.45
CA THR A 120 4.00 8.59 -15.03
C THR A 120 5.09 7.86 -14.27
N SER A 121 5.18 6.54 -14.36
CA SER A 121 6.21 5.76 -13.65
C SER A 121 7.61 6.23 -13.99
N LYS A 122 7.88 6.48 -15.27
CA LYS A 122 9.14 7.00 -15.77
C LYS A 122 9.49 8.38 -15.21
N SER A 123 8.50 9.27 -15.05
CA SER A 123 8.70 10.60 -14.46
C SER A 123 9.15 10.56 -13.00
N TYR A 124 8.84 9.48 -12.28
CA TYR A 124 9.31 9.19 -10.92
C TYR A 124 10.56 8.30 -10.89
N GLY A 125 11.11 7.90 -12.03
CA GLY A 125 12.35 7.14 -12.15
C GLY A 125 12.20 5.62 -12.03
N PHE A 126 11.00 5.08 -12.32
CA PHE A 126 10.71 3.66 -12.26
C PHE A 126 10.30 3.10 -13.63
N SER A 127 10.57 1.81 -13.88
CA SER A 127 9.81 1.06 -14.86
C SER A 127 8.39 0.81 -14.35
N MET A 128 7.48 0.34 -15.21
CA MET A 128 6.12 0.00 -14.76
C MET A 128 6.11 -1.15 -13.75
N GLU A 129 6.99 -2.12 -13.93
CA GLU A 129 7.13 -3.28 -13.05
C GLU A 129 7.71 -2.88 -11.68
N GLU A 130 8.65 -1.93 -11.65
CA GLU A 130 9.26 -1.40 -10.42
C GLU A 130 8.37 -0.38 -9.70
N PHE A 131 7.45 0.29 -10.41
CA PHE A 131 6.68 1.42 -9.88
C PHE A 131 5.88 1.12 -8.60
N PRO A 132 5.30 -0.08 -8.41
CA PRO A 132 4.66 -0.43 -7.15
C PRO A 132 5.57 -0.31 -5.92
N ALA A 133 6.90 -0.40 -6.08
CA ALA A 133 7.86 -0.23 -4.99
C ALA A 133 7.85 1.17 -4.36
N MET A 134 7.35 2.19 -5.08
CA MET A 134 7.23 3.54 -4.55
C MET A 134 6.16 3.66 -3.46
N PHE A 135 5.19 2.76 -3.44
CA PHE A 135 4.03 2.83 -2.53
C PHE A 135 4.27 2.00 -1.28
N LEU A 136 4.60 2.66 -0.17
CA LEU A 136 4.81 1.99 1.12
C LEU A 136 3.46 1.80 1.82
N SER A 137 3.13 0.57 2.20
CA SER A 137 1.92 0.29 2.99
C SER A 137 1.97 1.02 4.33
N ASN A 138 1.02 1.92 4.55
CA ASN A 138 0.88 2.67 5.79
C ASN A 138 -0.49 3.40 5.81
N THR A 139 -0.73 4.15 6.87
CA THR A 139 -1.81 5.14 6.95
C THR A 139 -1.21 6.53 6.74
N TYR A 140 -1.75 7.25 5.78
CA TYR A 140 -1.31 8.59 5.40
C TYR A 140 -2.44 9.59 5.58
N GLN A 141 -2.08 10.83 5.86
CA GLN A 141 -3.00 11.95 5.86
C GLN A 141 -2.92 12.66 4.51
N PHE A 142 -4.08 12.85 3.87
CA PHE A 142 -4.24 13.56 2.62
C PHE A 142 -5.30 14.63 2.76
N TYR A 143 -5.18 15.67 1.95
CA TYR A 143 -6.32 16.56 1.74
C TYR A 143 -7.38 15.85 0.89
N TYR A 144 -8.64 16.06 1.24
CA TYR A 144 -9.75 15.42 0.53
C TYR A 144 -9.76 15.78 -0.98
N ASP A 145 -9.36 17.02 -1.34
CA ASP A 145 -9.25 17.51 -2.72
C ASP A 145 -7.99 17.04 -3.46
N SER A 146 -7.28 16.05 -2.92
CA SER A 146 -6.07 15.54 -3.58
C SER A 146 -6.43 14.86 -4.89
N ASP A 147 -5.79 15.31 -5.96
CA ASP A 147 -5.82 14.67 -7.27
C ASP A 147 -4.79 13.53 -7.36
N ALA A 148 -4.80 12.80 -8.48
CA ALA A 148 -3.90 11.69 -8.72
C ALA A 148 -2.42 12.08 -8.64
N LYS A 149 -2.08 13.28 -9.12
CA LYS A 149 -0.69 13.78 -9.07
C LYS A 149 -0.27 14.11 -7.65
N LYS A 150 -1.09 14.82 -6.87
CA LYS A 150 -0.80 15.13 -5.46
C LYS A 150 -0.64 13.86 -4.62
N PHE A 151 -1.51 12.85 -4.87
CA PHE A 151 -1.37 11.55 -4.23
C PHE A 151 -0.01 10.92 -4.55
N THR A 152 0.35 10.85 -5.83
CA THR A 152 1.60 10.21 -6.28
C THR A 152 2.83 10.97 -5.80
N ASP A 153 2.83 12.31 -5.86
CA ASP A 153 3.91 13.16 -5.34
C ASP A 153 4.13 12.91 -3.83
N ARG A 154 3.03 12.74 -3.08
CA ARG A 154 3.13 12.42 -1.64
C ARG A 154 3.76 11.04 -1.43
N MET A 155 3.39 10.03 -2.21
CA MET A 155 4.01 8.70 -2.13
C MET A 155 5.50 8.75 -2.48
N ALA A 156 5.86 9.47 -3.52
CA ALA A 156 7.26 9.69 -3.89
C ALA A 156 8.07 10.38 -2.76
N LYS A 157 7.46 11.37 -2.08
CA LYS A 157 8.07 12.03 -0.91
C LYS A 157 8.29 11.04 0.25
N GLU A 158 7.31 10.21 0.56
CA GLU A 158 7.41 9.18 1.61
C GLU A 158 8.45 8.12 1.28
N PHE A 159 8.51 7.67 0.03
CA PHE A 159 9.53 6.77 -0.48
C PHE A 159 10.92 7.39 -0.32
N LYS A 160 11.11 8.63 -0.79
CA LYS A 160 12.39 9.34 -0.69
C LYS A 160 12.83 9.56 0.76
N ALA A 161 11.88 9.88 1.65
CA ALA A 161 12.17 10.05 3.07
C ALA A 161 12.53 8.74 3.77
N PHE A 162 11.99 7.61 3.31
CA PHE A 162 12.38 6.29 3.83
C PHE A 162 13.81 5.92 3.44
N TRP A 163 14.22 6.14 2.19
CA TRP A 163 15.53 5.76 1.67
C TRP A 163 16.61 6.79 2.03
N SER A 164 16.96 6.85 3.33
CA SER A 164 18.09 7.63 3.83
C SER A 164 19.42 7.06 3.37
N ASP A 165 20.50 7.86 3.48
CA ASP A 165 21.85 7.42 3.14
C ASP A 165 22.28 6.16 3.92
N GLU A 166 21.86 6.04 5.18
CA GLU A 166 22.07 4.83 5.99
C GLU A 166 21.41 3.60 5.36
N ARG A 167 20.14 3.70 4.93
CA ARG A 167 19.44 2.58 4.29
C ARG A 167 20.01 2.25 2.93
N ILE A 168 20.45 3.25 2.18
CA ILE A 168 21.17 3.04 0.91
C ILE A 168 22.50 2.35 1.13
N SER A 169 23.22 2.65 2.23
CA SER A 169 24.43 1.89 2.58
C SER A 169 24.10 0.43 2.87
N LYS A 170 23.11 0.17 3.75
CA LYS A 170 22.67 -1.20 4.07
C LYS A 170 22.20 -1.98 2.84
N LEU A 171 21.53 -1.32 1.90
CA LEU A 171 21.13 -1.92 0.63
C LEU A 171 22.33 -2.47 -0.14
N ARG A 172 23.42 -1.70 -0.22
CA ARG A 172 24.65 -2.12 -0.88
C ARG A 172 25.37 -3.23 -0.11
N ASP A 173 25.38 -3.17 1.21
CA ASP A 173 26.01 -4.17 2.08
C ASP A 173 25.40 -5.58 1.88
N ILE A 174 24.10 -5.65 1.56
CA ILE A 174 23.40 -6.92 1.24
C ILE A 174 23.47 -7.29 -0.25
N GLY A 175 24.24 -6.56 -1.06
CA GLY A 175 24.48 -6.86 -2.48
C GLY A 175 23.36 -6.46 -3.43
N LEU A 176 22.45 -5.57 -3.01
CA LEU A 176 21.40 -5.01 -3.86
C LEU A 176 21.80 -3.60 -4.36
N ASN A 177 21.32 -3.23 -5.55
CA ASN A 177 21.73 -1.99 -6.22
C ASN A 177 20.66 -0.90 -6.17
N LYS A 178 19.38 -1.30 -6.15
CA LYS A 178 18.24 -0.38 -6.22
C LYS A 178 17.26 -0.60 -5.06
N PRO A 179 16.64 0.49 -4.55
CA PRO A 179 15.51 0.41 -3.64
C PRO A 179 14.39 -0.55 -4.07
N SER A 180 14.07 -0.58 -5.36
CA SER A 180 13.07 -1.47 -5.94
C SER A 180 13.43 -2.96 -5.80
N GLU A 181 14.72 -3.31 -5.84
CA GLU A 181 15.19 -4.69 -5.61
C GLU A 181 14.93 -5.14 -4.16
N ALA A 182 15.25 -4.30 -3.17
CA ALA A 182 14.96 -4.61 -1.77
C ALA A 182 13.45 -4.70 -1.52
N TYR A 183 12.67 -3.84 -2.17
CA TYR A 183 11.21 -3.90 -2.08
C TYR A 183 10.67 -5.18 -2.71
N THR A 184 11.18 -5.56 -3.88
CA THR A 184 10.81 -6.80 -4.57
C THR A 184 11.11 -8.03 -3.71
N LEU A 185 12.32 -8.10 -3.13
CA LEU A 185 12.68 -9.16 -2.18
C LEU A 185 11.74 -9.15 -0.98
N GLY A 186 11.47 -7.98 -0.40
CA GLY A 186 10.53 -7.83 0.71
C GLY A 186 9.12 -8.31 0.38
N SER A 187 8.63 -8.04 -0.84
CA SER A 187 7.32 -8.52 -1.27
C SER A 187 7.24 -10.06 -1.34
N ILE A 188 8.34 -10.71 -1.69
CA ILE A 188 8.46 -12.17 -1.65
C ILE A 188 8.47 -12.66 -0.19
N VAL A 189 9.31 -12.06 0.66
CA VAL A 189 9.40 -12.40 2.10
C VAL A 189 8.03 -12.28 2.77
N TYR A 190 7.30 -11.19 2.52
CA TYR A 190 5.95 -11.00 3.05
C TYR A 190 4.96 -12.05 2.57
N SER A 191 5.05 -12.42 1.31
CA SER A 191 4.14 -13.41 0.71
C SER A 191 4.39 -14.83 1.21
N GLU A 192 5.63 -15.14 1.62
CA GLU A 192 5.96 -16.39 2.30
C GLU A 192 5.50 -16.39 3.77
N GLN A 193 5.68 -15.26 4.46
CA GLN A 193 5.37 -15.14 5.90
C GLN A 193 4.73 -13.80 6.22
N SER A 194 3.40 -13.71 6.14
CA SER A 194 2.67 -12.45 6.41
C SER A 194 2.35 -12.23 7.89
N ARG A 195 2.48 -13.26 8.75
CA ARG A 195 1.98 -13.25 10.13
C ARG A 195 3.08 -13.16 11.19
N ILE A 196 4.24 -13.74 10.93
CA ILE A 196 5.30 -13.93 11.93
C ILE A 196 6.51 -13.10 11.53
N SER A 197 6.54 -11.85 11.97
CA SER A 197 7.52 -10.85 11.55
C SER A 197 8.96 -11.13 12.02
N ASP A 198 9.14 -11.90 13.06
CA ASP A 198 10.48 -12.29 13.54
C ASP A 198 11.18 -13.31 12.62
N GLU A 199 10.46 -13.94 11.68
CA GLU A 199 11.06 -14.74 10.61
C GLU A 199 11.51 -13.92 9.40
N TRP A 200 11.05 -12.69 9.22
CA TRP A 200 11.39 -11.88 8.04
C TRP A 200 12.90 -11.70 7.81
N PRO A 201 13.71 -11.35 8.83
CA PRO A 201 15.16 -11.24 8.62
C PRO A 201 15.82 -12.55 8.23
N VAL A 202 15.30 -13.69 8.73
CA VAL A 202 15.82 -15.03 8.42
C VAL A 202 15.47 -15.43 6.98
N ILE A 203 14.24 -15.20 6.56
CA ILE A 203 13.77 -15.48 5.19
C ILE A 203 14.50 -14.58 4.20
N ALA A 204 14.70 -13.29 4.54
CA ALA A 204 15.49 -12.36 3.72
C ALA A 204 16.93 -12.85 3.56
N GLY A 205 17.59 -13.27 4.64
CA GLY A 205 18.93 -13.86 4.62
C GLY A 205 19.01 -15.10 3.74
N LEU A 206 18.02 -15.99 3.84
CA LEU A 206 17.93 -17.18 3.00
C LEU A 206 17.85 -16.83 1.50
N TYR A 207 16.99 -15.88 1.13
CA TYR A 207 16.86 -15.50 -0.28
C TYR A 207 18.10 -14.75 -0.79
N LEU A 208 18.73 -13.91 0.02
CA LEU A 208 20.01 -13.27 -0.31
C LEU A 208 21.11 -14.32 -0.52
N ASN A 209 21.18 -15.38 0.31
CA ASN A 209 22.10 -16.50 0.10
C ASN A 209 21.86 -17.19 -1.25
N ARG A 210 20.59 -17.40 -1.64
CA ARG A 210 20.27 -17.99 -2.95
C ARG A 210 20.68 -17.09 -4.09
N LEU A 211 20.42 -15.77 -3.99
CA LEU A 211 20.87 -14.79 -4.99
C LEU A 211 22.40 -14.82 -5.16
N ASN A 212 23.14 -14.75 -4.05
CA ASN A 212 24.61 -14.75 -4.05
C ASN A 212 25.20 -16.04 -4.63
N GLN A 213 24.55 -17.19 -4.40
CA GLN A 213 24.95 -18.49 -4.90
C GLN A 213 24.42 -18.79 -6.31
N ARG A 214 23.69 -17.85 -6.93
CA ARG A 214 23.01 -18.02 -8.22
C ARG A 214 22.08 -19.23 -8.24
N ILE A 215 21.36 -19.43 -7.14
CA ILE A 215 20.27 -20.42 -7.01
C ILE A 215 18.95 -19.70 -7.32
N LYS A 216 18.07 -20.32 -8.11
CA LYS A 216 16.73 -19.79 -8.36
C LYS A 216 15.97 -19.63 -7.04
N LEU A 217 15.19 -18.54 -6.85
CA LEU A 217 14.50 -18.30 -5.58
C LEU A 217 13.43 -19.35 -5.29
N GLN A 218 12.75 -19.88 -6.32
CA GLN A 218 11.74 -20.94 -6.21
C GLN A 218 10.66 -20.63 -5.18
N SER A 219 10.19 -19.40 -5.19
CA SER A 219 9.12 -18.90 -4.33
C SER A 219 7.76 -19.11 -4.99
N ASP A 220 6.87 -19.86 -4.35
CA ASP A 220 5.52 -20.14 -4.87
C ASP A 220 4.69 -18.86 -5.10
N PRO A 221 4.72 -17.83 -4.24
CA PRO A 221 4.04 -16.57 -4.47
C PRO A 221 4.35 -15.91 -5.83
N THR A 222 5.55 -16.11 -6.36
CA THR A 222 5.98 -15.46 -7.60
C THR A 222 5.28 -16.04 -8.84
N PHE A 223 5.09 -17.34 -8.95
CA PHE A 223 4.29 -17.88 -10.05
C PHE A 223 2.78 -17.69 -9.80
N LYS A 224 2.32 -17.67 -8.55
CA LYS A 224 0.93 -17.29 -8.24
C LYS A 224 0.60 -15.89 -8.72
N PHE A 225 1.54 -14.95 -8.60
CA PHE A 225 1.40 -13.60 -9.13
C PHE A 225 1.12 -13.62 -10.65
N CYS A 226 1.79 -14.48 -11.40
CA CYS A 226 1.57 -14.61 -12.85
C CYS A 226 0.15 -15.06 -13.21
N TRP A 227 -0.45 -15.93 -12.40
CA TRP A 227 -1.83 -16.41 -12.60
C TRP A 227 -2.88 -15.39 -12.14
N GLY A 228 -2.51 -14.44 -11.28
CA GLY A 228 -3.45 -13.49 -10.71
C GLY A 228 -4.62 -14.20 -10.03
N SER A 229 -5.85 -13.77 -10.33
CA SER A 229 -7.08 -14.32 -9.73
C SER A 229 -7.45 -15.74 -10.20
N GLU A 230 -6.81 -16.26 -11.23
CA GLU A 230 -7.11 -17.63 -11.72
C GLU A 230 -6.77 -18.73 -10.70
N LEU A 231 -5.88 -18.42 -9.75
CA LEU A 231 -5.55 -19.33 -8.64
C LEU A 231 -6.28 -19.01 -7.34
N ASP A 232 -7.19 -18.04 -7.33
CA ASP A 232 -7.97 -17.74 -6.14
C ASP A 232 -8.83 -18.94 -5.73
N GLY A 233 -8.75 -19.33 -4.45
CA GLY A 233 -9.46 -20.50 -3.93
C GLY A 233 -8.84 -21.87 -4.28
N VAL A 234 -7.75 -21.91 -5.05
CA VAL A 234 -7.05 -23.17 -5.35
C VAL A 234 -6.29 -23.64 -4.11
N GLN A 235 -6.79 -24.72 -3.47
CA GLN A 235 -6.21 -25.26 -2.24
C GLN A 235 -4.90 -26.02 -2.48
N ARG A 236 -4.72 -26.63 -3.65
CA ARG A 236 -3.53 -27.44 -3.99
C ARG A 236 -2.90 -26.99 -5.30
N LEU A 237 -1.68 -26.49 -5.19
CA LEU A 237 -0.87 -26.13 -6.34
C LEU A 237 -0.35 -27.42 -7.03
N LEU A 238 -0.47 -27.44 -8.36
CA LEU A 238 0.00 -28.54 -9.20
C LEU A 238 1.29 -28.13 -9.95
N TYR A 239 2.05 -29.09 -10.42
CA TYR A 239 3.24 -28.85 -11.23
C TYR A 239 2.96 -27.95 -12.44
N LYS A 240 1.81 -28.16 -13.13
CA LYS A 240 1.39 -27.31 -14.25
C LYS A 240 1.27 -25.83 -13.91
N HIS A 241 0.95 -25.49 -12.66
CA HIS A 241 0.83 -24.08 -12.23
C HIS A 241 2.22 -23.42 -12.12
N ARG A 242 3.25 -24.19 -11.75
CA ARG A 242 4.65 -23.70 -11.70
C ARG A 242 5.30 -23.56 -13.07
N ASP A 243 4.72 -24.21 -14.11
CA ASP A 243 5.31 -24.22 -15.44
C ASP A 243 4.88 -23.00 -16.29
N ILE A 244 4.12 -22.08 -15.73
CA ILE A 244 3.73 -20.86 -16.42
C ILE A 244 4.96 -20.09 -16.91
N ASP A 245 4.93 -19.67 -18.18
CA ASP A 245 5.96 -18.83 -18.77
C ASP A 245 5.66 -17.36 -18.46
N CYS A 246 6.39 -16.83 -17.50
CA CYS A 246 6.18 -15.48 -16.96
C CYS A 246 7.47 -15.02 -16.29
N GLU A 247 7.89 -13.79 -16.55
CA GLU A 247 9.13 -13.22 -16.03
C GLU A 247 9.21 -13.17 -14.49
N TYR A 248 8.06 -13.16 -13.81
CA TYR A 248 8.00 -13.23 -12.35
C TYR A 248 8.23 -14.64 -11.80
N ASN A 249 8.14 -15.69 -12.63
CA ASN A 249 8.27 -17.07 -12.16
C ASN A 249 9.71 -17.43 -11.76
N THR A 250 10.01 -17.37 -10.47
CA THR A 250 11.34 -17.67 -9.93
C THR A 250 11.71 -19.16 -9.91
N TYR A 251 10.85 -20.06 -10.39
CA TYR A 251 11.20 -21.43 -10.75
C TYR A 251 11.86 -21.52 -12.13
N LYS A 252 11.55 -20.59 -13.03
CA LYS A 252 12.11 -20.53 -14.38
C LYS A 252 13.27 -19.58 -14.52
N HIS A 253 13.17 -18.41 -13.88
CA HIS A 253 14.14 -17.33 -13.98
C HIS A 253 15.05 -17.25 -12.76
N TYR A 254 16.31 -16.84 -12.98
CA TYR A 254 17.27 -16.55 -11.92
C TYR A 254 17.16 -15.10 -11.47
N GLY A 255 17.52 -14.84 -10.22
CA GLY A 255 17.49 -13.50 -9.68
C GLY A 255 16.12 -13.08 -9.14
N LEU A 256 15.96 -11.80 -8.90
CA LEU A 256 14.69 -11.20 -8.51
C LEU A 256 13.77 -11.07 -9.72
N PRO A 257 12.45 -11.15 -9.54
CA PRO A 257 11.51 -10.80 -10.60
C PRO A 257 11.58 -9.31 -10.95
N PRO A 258 10.96 -8.86 -12.07
CA PRO A 258 11.07 -7.49 -12.56
C PRO A 258 10.59 -6.42 -11.57
N GLY A 259 9.70 -6.78 -10.64
CA GLY A 259 9.15 -5.87 -9.66
C GLY A 259 8.44 -6.58 -8.51
N PRO A 260 7.86 -5.82 -7.57
CA PRO A 260 7.16 -6.37 -6.41
C PRO A 260 5.90 -7.15 -6.78
N ILE A 261 5.60 -8.19 -6.00
CA ILE A 261 4.38 -9.01 -6.14
C ILE A 261 3.26 -8.59 -5.18
N CYS A 262 3.58 -7.74 -4.22
CA CYS A 262 2.61 -7.10 -3.31
C CYS A 262 3.17 -5.82 -2.71
N ILE A 263 2.27 -4.99 -2.17
CA ILE A 263 2.61 -3.75 -1.48
C ILE A 263 2.96 -4.07 -0.03
N ILE A 264 4.11 -3.57 0.43
CA ILE A 264 4.67 -3.84 1.75
C ILE A 264 4.93 -2.56 2.57
N GLY A 265 5.09 -2.72 3.87
CA GLY A 265 5.34 -1.62 4.79
C GLY A 265 6.82 -1.45 5.15
N LYS A 266 7.11 -0.30 5.80
CA LYS A 266 8.46 0.11 6.19
C LYS A 266 9.18 -0.92 7.08
N GLY A 267 8.47 -1.53 8.03
CA GLY A 267 9.07 -2.51 8.96
C GLY A 267 9.61 -3.77 8.28
N LEU A 268 8.95 -4.22 7.21
CA LEU A 268 9.46 -5.35 6.43
C LEU A 268 10.69 -4.97 5.60
N LEU A 269 10.72 -3.76 5.03
CA LEU A 269 11.91 -3.27 4.34
C LEU A 269 13.10 -3.14 5.30
N ASP A 270 12.88 -2.66 6.52
CA ASP A 270 13.93 -2.61 7.53
C ASP A 270 14.42 -4.03 7.91
N ALA A 271 13.55 -5.03 7.92
CA ALA A 271 13.94 -6.44 8.14
C ALA A 271 14.78 -6.99 6.98
N VAL A 272 14.42 -6.65 5.73
CA VAL A 272 15.21 -7.03 4.53
C VAL A 272 16.58 -6.37 4.53
N LEU A 273 16.67 -5.10 4.94
CA LEU A 273 17.94 -4.35 5.01
C LEU A 273 18.81 -4.75 6.23
N ASN A 274 18.28 -5.51 7.16
CA ASN A 274 18.99 -6.06 8.31
C ASN A 274 18.75 -7.57 8.40
N PRO A 275 19.16 -8.35 7.38
CA PRO A 275 18.92 -9.78 7.34
C PRO A 275 19.69 -10.49 8.46
N SER A 276 19.14 -11.60 8.92
CA SER A 276 19.87 -12.47 9.86
C SER A 276 21.09 -13.06 9.16
N ASN A 277 22.20 -13.08 9.85
CA ASN A 277 23.43 -13.73 9.37
C ASN A 277 23.28 -15.26 9.48
N VAL A 278 22.74 -15.88 8.45
CA VAL A 278 22.47 -17.33 8.36
C VAL A 278 23.04 -17.89 7.08
N ASP A 279 23.28 -19.20 7.05
CA ASP A 279 23.74 -19.94 5.86
C ASP A 279 22.63 -20.72 5.17
N TYR A 280 21.37 -20.53 5.59
CA TYR A 280 20.22 -21.28 5.06
C TYR A 280 19.95 -20.95 3.59
N ILE A 281 19.53 -21.96 2.85
CA ILE A 281 19.07 -21.86 1.46
C ILE A 281 17.75 -22.59 1.21
N PHE A 282 17.22 -23.28 2.24
CA PHE A 282 15.93 -23.98 2.21
C PHE A 282 15.08 -23.61 3.41
N MET A 283 13.77 -23.53 3.19
CA MET A 283 12.76 -23.44 4.24
C MET A 283 11.59 -24.35 3.94
N CYS A 284 10.87 -24.78 4.97
CA CYS A 284 9.67 -25.59 4.88
C CYS A 284 8.80 -25.29 6.11
N ALA A 285 7.48 -25.22 5.93
CA ALA A 285 6.56 -25.03 7.05
C ALA A 285 6.74 -26.14 8.09
N LYS A 286 6.65 -25.77 9.40
CA LYS A 286 6.64 -26.73 10.51
C LYS A 286 5.32 -27.46 10.59
N ALA A 287 5.39 -28.71 11.06
CA ALA A 287 4.23 -29.59 11.27
C ALA A 287 3.67 -29.45 12.70
N ASP A 288 3.44 -28.22 13.19
CA ASP A 288 3.11 -27.96 14.59
C ASP A 288 2.09 -26.83 14.84
N TYR A 289 1.32 -26.43 13.83
CA TYR A 289 0.37 -25.32 13.86
C TYR A 289 0.95 -23.93 14.20
N SER A 290 2.27 -23.81 14.44
CA SER A 290 2.90 -22.53 14.77
C SER A 290 2.86 -21.53 13.62
N GLY A 291 2.68 -22.01 12.38
CA GLY A 291 2.79 -21.21 11.16
C GLY A 291 4.25 -20.80 10.85
N ARG A 292 5.22 -21.33 11.58
CA ARG A 292 6.66 -21.08 11.41
C ARG A 292 7.30 -22.02 10.42
N HIS A 293 8.56 -21.71 10.07
CA HIS A 293 9.35 -22.54 9.15
C HIS A 293 10.50 -23.26 9.86
N ASN A 294 10.88 -24.40 9.31
CA ASN A 294 12.16 -25.04 9.50
C ASN A 294 13.13 -24.50 8.44
N PHE A 295 14.28 -24.02 8.86
CA PHE A 295 15.32 -23.50 7.98
C PHE A 295 16.52 -24.44 7.97
N THR A 296 17.18 -24.59 6.80
CA THR A 296 18.40 -25.44 6.68
C THR A 296 19.20 -25.05 5.44
N ASN A 297 20.49 -25.41 5.45
CA ASN A 297 21.36 -25.39 4.26
C ASN A 297 21.51 -26.79 3.62
N SER A 298 20.94 -27.84 4.23
CA SER A 298 21.05 -29.24 3.78
C SER A 298 19.83 -29.65 2.97
N GLY A 299 20.02 -30.01 1.71
CA GLY A 299 18.96 -30.57 0.86
C GLY A 299 18.34 -31.85 1.42
N ARG A 300 19.14 -32.72 2.09
CA ARG A 300 18.61 -33.92 2.74
C ARG A 300 17.66 -33.56 3.88
N GLN A 301 18.06 -32.59 4.73
CA GLN A 301 17.21 -32.15 5.83
C GLN A 301 15.94 -31.48 5.35
N HIS A 302 16.03 -30.68 4.27
CA HIS A 302 14.86 -30.08 3.63
C HIS A 302 13.85 -31.11 3.17
N VAL A 303 14.31 -32.18 2.47
CA VAL A 303 13.44 -33.29 2.05
C VAL A 303 12.79 -33.97 3.25
N ASN A 304 13.51 -34.19 4.34
CA ASN A 304 12.96 -34.77 5.57
C ASN A 304 11.87 -33.88 6.16
N ASN A 305 12.13 -32.57 6.31
CA ASN A 305 11.17 -31.60 6.81
C ASN A 305 9.91 -31.52 5.93
N ALA A 306 10.08 -31.54 4.58
CA ALA A 306 8.97 -31.53 3.63
C ALA A 306 8.11 -32.80 3.76
N ASN A 307 8.74 -33.98 3.90
CA ASN A 307 8.03 -35.25 4.09
C ASN A 307 7.27 -35.30 5.42
N GLU A 308 7.84 -34.75 6.48
CA GLU A 308 7.19 -34.60 7.79
C GLU A 308 5.94 -33.73 7.67
N PHE A 309 6.07 -32.54 7.08
CA PHE A 309 4.97 -31.61 6.86
C PHE A 309 3.86 -32.24 6.00
N GLN A 310 4.19 -32.94 4.92
CA GLN A 310 3.20 -33.61 4.06
C GLN A 310 2.44 -34.71 4.80
N ARG A 311 3.11 -35.50 5.63
CA ARG A 311 2.46 -36.52 6.48
C ARG A 311 1.50 -35.88 7.48
N TRP A 312 1.97 -34.83 8.14
CA TRP A 312 1.15 -34.06 9.08
C TRP A 312 -0.09 -33.49 8.40
N LEU A 313 0.07 -32.81 7.26
CA LEU A 313 -1.03 -32.25 6.48
C LEU A 313 -2.06 -33.32 6.06
N THR A 314 -1.60 -34.51 5.64
CA THR A 314 -2.47 -35.61 5.25
C THR A 314 -3.30 -36.13 6.44
N ILE A 315 -2.73 -36.13 7.65
CA ILE A 315 -3.44 -36.51 8.88
C ILE A 315 -4.50 -35.46 9.22
N GLU A 316 -4.15 -34.15 9.12
CA GLU A 316 -5.07 -33.06 9.44
C GLU A 316 -6.26 -32.97 8.48
N GLN A 317 -6.06 -33.24 7.19
CA GLN A 317 -7.13 -33.27 6.19
C GLN A 317 -8.12 -34.44 6.37
N LYS A 318 -7.81 -35.43 7.22
CA LYS A 318 -8.68 -36.56 7.53
C LYS A 318 -9.48 -36.40 8.81
N LYS A 319 -9.18 -35.35 9.60
CA LYS A 319 -9.96 -34.94 10.78
C LYS A 319 -11.16 -34.10 10.41
#